data_97db3a054d58cc904cfcc3fe29ba936b
#
_entry.id   97db3a054d58cc904cfcc3fe29ba936b
#
_cell.length_a   1.000
_cell.length_b   1.000
_cell.length_c   1.000
_cell.angle_alpha   90.00
_cell.angle_beta   90.00
_cell.angle_gamma   90.00
#
_symmetry.space_group_name_H-M   'P 1'
#
loop_
_entity.id
_entity.type
_entity.pdbx_description
1 polymer ?
#
loop_
_entity_poly.entity_id
_entity_poly.type
_entity_poly.pdbx_seq_one_letter_code
_entity_poly.pdbx_strand_id
1 'polypeptide(L)' 'MSEFAGGTLLITGGTGSFGNAVLRRFLATDIEQIRIFSRDEKKQDDMRHALQQSDPEHVGKVKFYIGD' A
#
# COMPACT_ATOMS: atom_id res chain seq x y z
N MET A 1 -4.62 -7.35 -13.70
CA MET A 1 -3.42 -8.06 -14.13
C MET A 1 -3.25 -9.33 -13.31
N SER A 2 -3.45 -10.45 -13.93
CA SER A 2 -3.49 -11.72 -13.20
C SER A 2 -2.13 -12.21 -12.71
N GLU A 3 -1.05 -11.68 -13.26
CA GLU A 3 0.29 -12.08 -12.84
C GLU A 3 0.60 -11.72 -11.39
N PHE A 4 -0.23 -10.86 -10.77
CA PHE A 4 -0.06 -10.49 -9.36
C PHE A 4 -1.03 -11.21 -8.44
N ALA A 5 -1.87 -12.08 -8.98
CA ALA A 5 -2.84 -12.80 -8.17
C ALA A 5 -2.11 -13.66 -7.14
N GLY A 6 -2.48 -13.52 -5.88
CA GLY A 6 -1.86 -14.26 -4.80
C GLY A 6 -0.45 -13.82 -4.45
N GLY A 7 0.04 -12.73 -5.06
CA GLY A 7 1.39 -12.25 -4.81
C GLY A 7 1.45 -11.18 -3.74
N THR A 8 2.67 -10.84 -3.35
CA THR A 8 2.95 -9.79 -2.38
C THR A 8 3.84 -8.74 -3.04
N LEU A 9 3.41 -7.49 -2.99
CA LEU A 9 4.21 -6.37 -3.49
C LEU A 9 4.89 -5.66 -2.33
N LEU A 10 6.17 -5.41 -2.47
CA LEU A 10 6.95 -4.70 -1.46
C LEU A 10 7.27 -3.30 -1.97
N ILE A 11 6.91 -2.28 -1.19
CA ILE A 11 7.21 -0.89 -1.53
C ILE A 11 8.04 -0.29 -0.42
N THR A 12 9.24 0.18 -0.74
CA THR A 12 10.10 0.86 0.23
C THR A 12 10.00 2.36 -0.01
N GLY A 13 9.98 3.14 1.06
CA GLY A 13 9.79 4.57 0.97
C GLY A 13 8.43 4.93 0.38
N GLY A 14 7.42 4.10 0.62
CA GLY A 14 6.17 4.15 -0.09
C GLY A 14 5.18 5.22 0.31
N THR A 15 5.56 6.12 1.23
CA THR A 15 4.65 7.17 1.68
C THR A 15 4.77 8.47 0.88
N GLY A 16 5.65 8.52 -0.11
CA GLY A 16 5.77 9.67 -1.01
C GLY A 16 4.78 9.57 -2.15
N SER A 17 4.82 10.58 -3.04
CA SER A 17 3.90 10.63 -4.17
C SER A 17 4.01 9.41 -5.08
N PHE A 18 5.23 8.98 -5.34
CA PHE A 18 5.45 7.82 -6.20
C PHE A 18 4.88 6.55 -5.57
N GLY A 19 5.13 6.36 -4.27
CA GLY A 19 4.63 5.20 -3.56
C GLY A 19 3.11 5.16 -3.53
N ASN A 20 2.47 6.32 -3.35
CA ASN A 20 1.02 6.42 -3.38
C ASN A 20 0.46 6.01 -4.73
N ALA A 21 1.08 6.49 -5.81
CA ALA A 21 0.61 6.17 -7.15
C ALA A 21 0.71 4.67 -7.42
N VAL A 22 1.84 4.07 -7.04
CA VAL A 22 2.05 2.64 -7.21
C VAL A 22 1.04 1.84 -6.38
N LEU A 23 0.84 2.24 -5.14
CA LEU A 23 -0.10 1.57 -4.26
C LEU A 23 -1.51 1.56 -4.84
N ARG A 24 -2.00 2.72 -5.26
CA ARG A 24 -3.36 2.82 -5.81
C ARG A 24 -3.52 2.01 -7.07
N ARG A 25 -2.48 1.96 -7.88
CA ARG A 25 -2.51 1.20 -9.11
C ARG A 25 -2.65 -0.29 -8.85
N PHE A 26 -1.88 -0.81 -7.88
CA PHE A 26 -1.89 -2.23 -7.60
C PHE A 26 -3.01 -2.68 -6.68
N LEU A 27 -3.62 -1.77 -5.93
CA LEU A 27 -4.78 -2.12 -5.12
C LEU A 27 -5.96 -2.61 -5.97
N ALA A 28 -6.05 -2.12 -7.20
CA ALA A 28 -7.14 -2.50 -8.10
C ALA A 28 -6.88 -3.83 -8.81
N THR A 29 -5.73 -4.46 -8.57
CA THR A 29 -5.40 -5.74 -9.19
C THR A 29 -5.75 -6.90 -8.27
N ASP A 30 -5.46 -8.11 -8.71
CA ASP A 30 -5.67 -9.32 -7.92
C ASP A 30 -4.59 -9.57 -6.88
N ILE A 31 -3.73 -8.59 -6.64
CA ILE A 31 -2.65 -8.77 -5.68
C ILE A 31 -3.22 -9.08 -4.30
N GLU A 32 -2.58 -10.00 -3.59
CA GLU A 32 -3.08 -10.46 -2.31
C GLU A 32 -2.66 -9.55 -1.17
N GLN A 33 -1.44 -9.02 -1.22
CA GLN A 33 -0.92 -8.20 -0.14
C GLN A 33 0.06 -7.16 -0.69
N ILE A 34 0.02 -5.98 -0.07
CA ILE A 34 0.99 -4.93 -0.36
C ILE A 34 1.64 -4.54 0.95
N ARG A 35 2.96 -4.62 1.01
CA ARG A 35 3.73 -4.25 2.21
C ARG A 35 4.47 -2.95 1.97
N ILE A 36 4.23 -1.98 2.83
CA ILE A 36 4.85 -0.67 2.72
C ILE A 36 5.82 -0.46 3.86
N PHE A 37 7.08 -0.19 3.53
CA PHE A 37 8.12 0.11 4.49
C PHE A 37 8.49 1.57 4.39
N SER A 38 8.47 2.27 5.51
CA SER A 38 8.81 3.68 5.56
C SER A 38 9.27 4.03 6.96
N ARG A 39 10.12 5.05 7.07
CA ARG A 39 10.56 5.55 8.36
C ARG A 39 9.59 6.60 8.93
N ASP A 40 8.70 7.11 8.09
CA ASP A 40 7.81 8.19 8.51
C ASP A 40 6.46 7.63 8.95
N GLU A 41 6.36 7.41 10.25
CA GLU A 41 5.16 6.85 10.85
C GLU A 41 3.93 7.72 10.63
N LYS A 42 4.11 9.04 10.71
CA LYS A 42 2.99 9.96 10.52
C LYS A 42 2.42 9.87 9.11
N LYS A 43 3.29 9.82 8.11
CA LYS A 43 2.84 9.71 6.73
C LYS A 43 2.17 8.37 6.47
N GLN A 44 2.65 7.31 7.11
CA GLN A 44 1.99 6.01 7.00
C GLN A 44 0.57 6.08 7.57
N ASP A 45 0.41 6.74 8.70
CA ASP A 45 -0.88 6.88 9.34
C ASP A 45 -1.84 7.68 8.45
N ASP A 46 -1.36 8.78 7.87
CA ASP A 46 -2.15 9.58 6.94
C ASP A 46 -2.58 8.76 5.73
N MET A 47 -1.66 7.98 5.18
CA MET A 47 -1.94 7.13 4.03
C MET A 47 -3.00 6.09 4.37
N ARG A 48 -2.89 5.47 5.52
CA ARG A 48 -3.85 4.47 5.97
C ARG A 48 -5.26 5.07 6.10
N HIS A 49 -5.36 6.23 6.71
CA HIS A 49 -6.64 6.91 6.86
C HIS A 49 -7.24 7.27 5.50
N ALA A 50 -6.42 7.76 4.59
CA ALA A 50 -6.89 8.10 3.26
C ALA A 50 -7.41 6.86 2.53
N LEU A 51 -6.73 5.74 2.67
CA LEU A 51 -7.16 4.49 2.04
C LEU A 51 -8.45 3.96 2.66
N GLN A 52 -8.61 4.10 3.97
CA GLN A 52 -9.83 3.66 4.62
C GLN A 52 -11.04 4.43 4.13
N GLN A 53 -10.86 5.67 3.75
CA GLN A 53 -11.94 6.49 3.22
C GLN A 53 -12.17 6.27 1.73
N SER A 54 -11.10 6.16 0.96
CA SER A 54 -11.23 6.06 -0.49
C SER A 54 -11.43 4.63 -1.00
N ASP A 55 -10.91 3.65 -0.28
CA ASP A 55 -10.99 2.26 -0.71
C ASP A 55 -11.03 1.30 0.48
N PRO A 56 -12.09 1.39 1.31
CA PRO A 56 -12.18 0.54 2.49
C PRO A 56 -12.23 -0.95 2.16
N GLU A 57 -12.67 -1.29 0.97
CA GLU A 57 -12.77 -2.68 0.55
C GLU A 57 -11.40 -3.34 0.42
N HIS A 58 -10.41 -2.60 -0.04
CA HIS A 58 -9.08 -3.15 -0.31
C HIS A 58 -8.02 -2.78 0.71
N VAL A 59 -8.33 -1.90 1.66
CA VAL A 59 -7.33 -1.43 2.62
C VAL A 59 -6.74 -2.57 3.44
N GLY A 60 -7.49 -3.64 3.64
CA GLY A 60 -7.02 -4.80 4.37
C GLY A 60 -5.85 -5.53 3.71
N LYS A 61 -5.62 -5.30 2.42
CA LYS A 61 -4.49 -5.87 1.71
C LYS A 61 -3.17 -5.19 2.02
N VAL A 62 -3.24 -3.99 2.58
CA VAL A 62 -2.05 -3.16 2.79
C VAL A 62 -1.56 -3.32 4.21
N LYS A 63 -0.27 -3.64 4.35
CA LYS A 63 0.40 -3.75 5.64
C LYS A 63 1.48 -2.68 5.72
N PHE A 64 1.54 -2.00 6.84
CA PHE A 64 2.49 -0.92 7.05
C PHE A 64 3.55 -1.35 8.06
N TYR A 65 4.80 -1.09 7.73
CA TYR A 65 5.94 -1.42 8.58
C TYR A 65 6.84 -0.21 8.72
N ILE A 66 7.37 0.00 9.92
CA ILE A 66 8.35 1.06 10.15
C ILE A 66 9.73 0.48 9.90
N GLY A 67 10.48 1.13 9.02
CA GLY A 67 11.81 0.69 8.65
C GLY A 67 12.10 0.91 7.18
N ASP A 68 13.24 0.43 6.75
CA ASP A 68 13.64 0.54 5.35
C ASP A 68 14.21 -0.74 4.77
#